data_30abac54f44975fa4a4ff45d20379a57
#
_entry.id   30abac54f44975fa4a4ff45d20379a57
#
_cell.length_a   1.000
_cell.length_b   1.000
_cell.length_c   1.000
_cell.angle_alpha   90.00
_cell.angle_beta   90.00
_cell.angle_gamma   90.00
#
_symmetry.space_group_name_H-M   'P 1'
#
loop_
_entity.id
_entity.type
_entity.pdbx_description
1 polymer ?
#
loop_
_entity_poly.entity_id
_entity_poly.type
_entity_poly.pdbx_seq_one_letter_code
_entity_poly.pdbx_strand_id
1 'polypeptide(L)'
;MAELVVDTDARDALVAHAREGAPEEVCGVLGGREGGDGGGRPGRVTRHERVPNVAETPETRYELDPEAQFAALRAIEDAGDDVVGFYHSHPAGPDDPSATDEAQATWPDAVYCIVSLAATEPRLGAWRWTGETFEELSVRVD
;
A
#
# COMPACT_ATOMS: atom_id res chain seq x y z
N MET A 1 -9.97 13.96 9.39
CA MET A 1 -9.44 12.81 8.64
C MET A 1 -8.03 12.49 9.14
N ALA A 2 -7.76 11.25 9.46
CA ALA A 2 -6.43 10.85 9.91
C ALA A 2 -5.42 11.00 8.77
N GLU A 3 -4.15 11.15 9.12
CA GLU A 3 -3.09 11.43 8.16
C GLU A 3 -2.09 10.26 8.11
N LEU A 4 -1.55 9.98 6.93
CA LEU A 4 -0.41 9.10 6.74
C LEU A 4 0.71 9.94 6.13
N VAL A 5 1.90 9.86 6.72
CA VAL A 5 3.08 10.52 6.14
C VAL A 5 3.86 9.47 5.35
N VAL A 6 4.26 9.81 4.14
CA VAL A 6 5.07 8.92 3.29
C VAL A 6 6.35 9.66 2.96
N ASP A 7 7.50 9.07 3.27
CA ASP A 7 8.78 9.67 2.91
C ASP A 7 8.86 9.84 1.39
N THR A 8 9.45 10.95 0.95
CA THR A 8 9.57 11.24 -0.48
C THR A 8 10.22 10.09 -1.25
N ASP A 9 11.30 9.53 -0.72
CA ASP A 9 11.99 8.42 -1.39
C ASP A 9 11.11 7.18 -1.47
N ALA A 10 10.32 6.92 -0.43
CA ALA A 10 9.40 5.78 -0.42
C ALA A 10 8.31 5.99 -1.47
N ARG A 11 7.72 7.17 -1.52
CA ARG A 11 6.70 7.51 -2.50
C ARG A 11 7.24 7.34 -3.93
N ASP A 12 8.43 7.86 -4.19
CA ASP A 12 9.05 7.75 -5.52
C ASP A 12 9.30 6.29 -5.90
N ALA A 13 9.70 5.46 -4.93
CA ALA A 13 9.92 4.04 -5.17
C ALA A 13 8.63 3.29 -5.47
N LEU A 14 7.53 3.63 -4.79
CA LEU A 14 6.22 3.01 -5.07
C LEU A 14 5.74 3.38 -6.48
N VAL A 15 5.90 4.64 -6.87
CA VAL A 15 5.54 5.09 -8.22
C VAL A 15 6.39 4.39 -9.27
N ALA A 16 7.69 4.26 -9.04
CA ALA A 16 8.58 3.56 -9.96
C ALA A 16 8.15 2.10 -10.13
N HIS A 17 7.83 1.42 -9.04
CA HIS A 17 7.36 0.03 -9.10
C HIS A 17 6.07 -0.09 -9.91
N ALA A 18 5.12 0.82 -9.67
CA ALA A 18 3.86 0.83 -10.40
C ALA A 18 4.08 1.00 -11.91
N ARG A 19 4.97 1.93 -12.30
CA ARG A 19 5.29 2.18 -13.72
C ARG A 19 5.99 1.01 -14.36
N GLU A 20 6.92 0.38 -13.66
CA GLU A 20 7.66 -0.79 -14.16
C GLU A 20 6.74 -1.98 -14.41
N GLY A 21 5.72 -2.15 -13.57
CA GLY A 21 4.81 -3.30 -13.67
C GLY A 21 3.65 -3.10 -14.64
N ALA A 22 3.30 -1.85 -15.00
CA ALA A 22 2.16 -1.61 -15.87
C ALA A 22 2.30 -2.39 -17.19
N PRO A 23 1.23 -2.99 -17.71
CA PRO A 23 -0.19 -2.83 -17.36
C PRO A 23 -0.68 -3.74 -16.24
N GLU A 24 0.20 -4.50 -15.59
CA GLU A 24 -0.18 -5.34 -14.45
C GLU A 24 -0.16 -4.54 -13.15
N GLU A 25 -1.03 -4.91 -12.22
CA GLU A 25 -0.96 -4.37 -10.87
C GLU A 25 0.28 -4.91 -10.17
N VAL A 26 0.97 -4.04 -9.46
CA VAL A 26 2.07 -4.45 -8.58
C VAL A 26 1.59 -4.40 -7.14
N CYS A 27 2.30 -5.06 -6.25
CA CYS A 27 1.95 -5.07 -4.83
C CYS A 27 3.18 -5.23 -3.95
N GLY A 28 3.00 -5.00 -2.67
CA GLY A 28 4.08 -5.14 -1.70
C GLY A 28 3.64 -4.77 -0.30
N VAL A 29 4.62 -4.72 0.59
CA VAL A 29 4.43 -4.45 2.02
C VAL A 29 5.08 -3.11 2.36
N LEU A 30 4.43 -2.35 3.23
CA LEU A 30 4.90 -1.05 3.69
C LEU A 30 5.46 -1.16 5.10
N GLY A 31 6.63 -0.58 5.31
CA GLY A 31 7.27 -0.54 6.62
C GLY A 31 7.52 0.89 7.08
N GLY A 32 7.69 1.05 8.37
CA GLY A 32 7.99 2.34 8.96
C GLY A 32 7.54 2.41 10.40
N ARG A 33 6.60 3.29 10.70
CA ARG A 33 6.08 3.47 12.05
C ARG A 33 4.56 3.56 12.01
N GLU A 34 3.90 2.75 12.81
CA GLU A 34 2.45 2.81 12.93
C GLU A 34 2.03 4.11 13.60
N GLY A 35 0.83 4.60 13.26
CA GLY A 35 0.25 5.76 13.88
C GLY A 35 -0.22 5.46 15.30
N GLY A 36 -0.32 6.51 16.11
CA GLY A 36 -0.88 6.43 17.44
C GLY A 36 -2.40 6.30 17.41
N ASP A 37 -2.97 5.74 18.46
CA ASP A 37 -4.41 5.59 18.60
C ASP A 37 -5.12 6.94 18.70
N GLY A 38 -6.38 6.96 18.28
CA GLY A 38 -7.23 8.12 18.47
C GLY A 38 -6.83 9.36 17.70
N GLY A 39 -6.11 9.21 16.59
CA GLY A 39 -5.71 10.35 15.77
C GLY A 39 -4.53 11.12 16.35
N GLY A 40 -3.74 10.51 17.21
CA GLY A 40 -2.52 11.12 17.75
C GLY A 40 -1.45 11.27 16.66
N ARG A 41 -0.30 10.66 16.87
CA ARG A 41 0.80 10.76 15.90
C ARG A 41 0.44 10.01 14.60
N PRO A 42 0.62 10.63 13.41
CA PRO A 42 0.36 9.93 12.15
C PRO A 42 1.35 8.79 11.93
N GLY A 43 0.93 7.78 11.19
CA GLY A 43 1.83 6.74 10.73
C GLY A 43 2.79 7.31 9.70
N ARG A 44 3.92 6.64 9.51
CA ARG A 44 4.92 7.05 8.53
C ARG A 44 5.44 5.84 7.77
N VAL A 45 5.44 5.95 6.45
CA VAL A 45 6.03 4.94 5.57
C VAL A 45 7.45 5.39 5.21
N THR A 46 8.43 4.59 5.59
CA THR A 46 9.84 4.88 5.32
C THR A 46 10.48 3.86 4.41
N ARG A 47 9.84 2.71 4.18
CA ARG A 47 10.37 1.66 3.32
C ARG A 47 9.24 0.81 2.75
N HIS A 48 9.57 0.08 1.70
CA HIS A 48 8.66 -0.89 1.09
C HIS A 48 9.43 -2.15 0.71
N GLU A 49 8.70 -3.25 0.61
CA GLU A 49 9.24 -4.51 0.11
C GLU A 49 8.33 -4.96 -1.03
N ARG A 50 8.89 -5.15 -2.22
CA ARG A 50 8.14 -5.62 -3.38
C ARG A 50 7.76 -7.09 -3.19
N VAL A 51 6.54 -7.44 -3.56
CA VAL A 51 6.05 -8.82 -3.50
C VAL A 51 5.46 -9.17 -4.86
N PRO A 52 5.79 -10.35 -5.42
CA PRO A 52 5.20 -10.74 -6.70
C PRO A 52 3.68 -10.81 -6.63
N ASN A 53 3.03 -10.34 -7.68
CA ASN A 53 1.58 -10.48 -7.85
C ASN A 53 1.32 -11.82 -8.54
N VAL A 54 0.73 -12.76 -7.82
CA VAL A 54 0.46 -14.12 -8.32
C VAL A 54 -1.01 -14.33 -8.70
N ALA A 55 -1.76 -13.25 -8.88
CA ALA A 55 -3.16 -13.33 -9.31
C ALA A 55 -3.25 -13.91 -10.72
N GLU A 56 -4.34 -14.64 -11.01
CA GLU A 56 -4.57 -15.18 -12.34
C GLU A 56 -4.78 -14.09 -13.39
N THR A 57 -5.34 -12.95 -12.99
CA THR A 57 -5.57 -11.81 -13.87
C THR A 57 -4.87 -10.58 -13.31
N PRO A 58 -3.52 -10.51 -13.43
CA PRO A 58 -2.75 -9.48 -12.72
C PRO A 58 -2.98 -8.05 -13.24
N GLU A 59 -3.60 -7.88 -14.42
CA GLU A 59 -3.92 -6.54 -14.93
C GLU A 59 -5.10 -5.90 -14.21
N THR A 60 -5.94 -6.70 -13.53
CA THR A 60 -7.16 -6.20 -12.90
C THR A 60 -7.27 -6.51 -11.42
N ARG A 61 -6.34 -7.30 -10.88
CA ARG A 61 -6.35 -7.66 -9.46
C ARG A 61 -4.95 -8.04 -9.00
N TYR A 62 -4.76 -8.08 -7.69
CA TYR A 62 -3.48 -8.51 -7.14
C TYR A 62 -3.69 -9.58 -6.06
N GLU A 63 -2.67 -10.41 -5.90
CA GLU A 63 -2.59 -11.39 -4.82
C GLU A 63 -1.12 -11.50 -4.45
N LEU A 64 -0.77 -11.20 -3.21
CA LEU A 64 0.62 -11.28 -2.77
C LEU A 64 1.05 -12.74 -2.67
N ASP A 65 2.20 -13.07 -3.26
CA ASP A 65 2.79 -14.39 -3.10
C ASP A 65 3.04 -14.65 -1.62
N PRO A 66 2.48 -15.74 -1.03
CA PRO A 66 2.54 -15.96 0.41
C PRO A 66 3.96 -16.06 0.99
N GLU A 67 4.87 -16.74 0.29
CA GLU A 67 6.25 -16.90 0.77
C GLU A 67 7.00 -15.57 0.73
N ALA A 68 6.85 -14.83 -0.36
CA ALA A 68 7.49 -13.53 -0.52
C ALA A 68 6.90 -12.52 0.45
N GLN A 69 5.59 -12.59 0.71
CA GLN A 69 4.94 -11.73 1.70
C GLN A 69 5.53 -11.98 3.09
N PHE A 70 5.66 -13.25 3.47
CA PHE A 70 6.23 -13.59 4.77
C PHE A 70 7.66 -13.08 4.90
N ALA A 71 8.48 -13.26 3.86
CA ALA A 71 9.85 -12.76 3.85
C ALA A 71 9.90 -11.23 3.96
N ALA A 72 8.97 -10.53 3.29
CA ALA A 72 8.89 -9.07 3.34
C ALA A 72 8.52 -8.58 4.75
N LEU A 73 7.56 -9.23 5.39
CA LEU A 73 7.16 -8.90 6.75
C LEU A 73 8.35 -9.08 7.72
N ARG A 74 9.08 -10.19 7.58
CA ARG A 74 10.23 -10.47 8.41
C ARG A 74 11.36 -9.44 8.18
N ALA A 75 11.59 -9.05 6.94
CA ALA A 75 12.63 -8.07 6.61
C ALA A 75 12.34 -6.72 7.29
N ILE A 76 11.09 -6.30 7.30
CA ILE A 76 10.68 -5.05 7.93
C ILE A 76 10.87 -5.14 9.44
N GLU A 77 10.40 -6.21 10.06
CA GLU A 77 10.52 -6.40 11.50
C GLU A 77 11.96 -6.55 11.96
N ASP A 78 12.78 -7.29 11.20
CA ASP A 78 14.19 -7.49 11.53
C ASP A 78 15.00 -6.19 11.44
N ALA A 79 14.54 -5.24 10.62
CA ALA A 79 15.15 -3.92 10.54
C ALA A 79 14.73 -2.99 11.69
N GLY A 80 13.84 -3.45 12.57
CA GLY A 80 13.35 -2.67 13.69
C GLY A 80 12.17 -1.77 13.36
N ASP A 81 11.57 -1.94 12.19
CA ASP A 81 10.42 -1.15 11.76
C ASP A 81 9.11 -1.89 12.03
N ASP A 82 8.03 -1.13 12.03
CA ASP A 82 6.68 -1.69 12.11
C ASP A 82 6.19 -2.03 10.69
N VAL A 83 5.35 -3.04 10.58
CA VAL A 83 4.59 -3.27 9.36
C VAL A 83 3.42 -2.28 9.37
N VAL A 84 3.46 -1.29 8.49
CA VAL A 84 2.41 -0.27 8.40
C VAL A 84 1.21 -0.79 7.61
N GLY A 85 1.47 -1.57 6.56
CA GLY A 85 0.41 -2.14 5.74
C GLY A 85 0.92 -2.63 4.41
N PHE A 86 0.08 -2.45 3.39
CA PHE A 86 0.31 -2.99 2.05
C PHE A 86 0.07 -1.92 1.00
N TYR A 87 0.60 -2.15 -0.20
CA TYR A 87 0.29 -1.27 -1.34
C TYR A 87 0.05 -2.11 -2.60
N HIS A 88 -0.68 -1.51 -3.52
CA HIS A 88 -0.80 -2.05 -4.86
C HIS A 88 -1.04 -0.89 -5.83
N SER A 89 -0.99 -1.18 -7.13
CA SER A 89 -1.20 -0.18 -8.15
C SER A 89 -2.51 -0.42 -8.91
N HIS A 90 -3.07 0.67 -9.42
CA HIS A 90 -4.18 0.66 -10.39
C HIS A 90 -3.67 1.32 -11.67
N PRO A 91 -3.05 0.56 -12.59
CA PRO A 91 -2.42 1.17 -13.78
C PRO A 91 -3.35 2.00 -14.64
N ALA A 92 -4.63 1.62 -14.69
CA ALA A 92 -5.66 2.33 -15.46
C ALA A 92 -6.69 3.03 -14.56
N GLY A 93 -6.43 3.08 -13.24
CA GLY A 93 -7.39 3.60 -12.27
C GLY A 93 -8.44 2.56 -11.87
N PRO A 94 -9.41 2.92 -11.03
CA PRO A 94 -9.60 4.26 -10.44
C PRO A 94 -8.59 4.57 -9.33
N ASP A 95 -8.73 5.77 -8.75
CA ASP A 95 -7.87 6.19 -7.64
C ASP A 95 -8.30 5.55 -6.32
N ASP A 96 -9.53 5.08 -6.24
CA ASP A 96 -10.13 4.52 -5.03
C ASP A 96 -10.08 3.00 -5.01
N PRO A 97 -10.21 2.35 -3.83
CA PRO A 97 -10.27 0.90 -3.76
C PRO A 97 -11.45 0.34 -4.53
N SER A 98 -11.22 -0.82 -5.18
CA SER A 98 -12.28 -1.53 -5.88
C SER A 98 -13.01 -2.47 -4.92
N ALA A 99 -14.15 -3.03 -5.37
CA ALA A 99 -14.86 -4.05 -4.61
C ALA A 99 -13.98 -5.30 -4.39
N THR A 100 -13.13 -5.62 -5.37
CA THR A 100 -12.17 -6.72 -5.25
C THR A 100 -11.15 -6.40 -4.16
N ASP A 101 -10.67 -5.15 -4.09
CA ASP A 101 -9.72 -4.73 -3.06
C ASP A 101 -10.33 -4.89 -1.66
N GLU A 102 -11.60 -4.50 -1.49
CA GLU A 102 -12.29 -4.67 -0.20
C GLU A 102 -12.43 -6.15 0.16
N ALA A 103 -12.76 -7.00 -0.82
CA ALA A 103 -12.94 -8.42 -0.58
C ALA A 103 -11.62 -9.10 -0.18
N GLN A 104 -10.49 -8.58 -0.65
CA GLN A 104 -9.18 -9.12 -0.36
C GLN A 104 -8.53 -8.55 0.90
N ALA A 105 -9.05 -7.45 1.43
CA ALA A 105 -8.49 -6.85 2.64
C ALA A 105 -8.81 -7.74 3.84
N THR A 106 -7.76 -8.24 4.49
CA THR A 106 -7.90 -9.21 5.57
C THR A 106 -7.18 -8.83 6.85
N TRP A 107 -6.47 -7.71 6.84
CA TRP A 107 -5.64 -7.31 7.98
C TRP A 107 -6.21 -6.05 8.62
N PRO A 108 -7.01 -6.18 9.70
CA PRO A 108 -7.61 -5.01 10.37
C PRO A 108 -6.54 -4.03 10.86
N ASP A 109 -6.87 -2.77 10.77
CA ASP A 109 -6.03 -1.63 11.16
C ASP A 109 -4.81 -1.40 10.28
N ALA A 110 -4.52 -2.28 9.31
CA ALA A 110 -3.45 -2.03 8.37
C ALA A 110 -3.83 -0.93 7.38
N VAL A 111 -2.81 -0.21 6.91
CA VAL A 111 -2.96 0.79 5.87
C VAL A 111 -2.83 0.09 4.52
N TYR A 112 -3.68 0.48 3.58
CA TYR A 112 -3.62 0.02 2.19
C TYR A 112 -3.42 1.25 1.31
N CYS A 113 -2.28 1.31 0.63
CA CYS A 113 -1.98 2.40 -0.30
C CYS A 113 -2.24 1.95 -1.73
N ILE A 114 -2.75 2.87 -2.55
CA ILE A 114 -2.98 2.62 -3.96
C ILE A 114 -2.23 3.68 -4.77
N VAL A 115 -1.41 3.21 -5.72
CA VAL A 115 -0.75 4.08 -6.69
C VAL A 115 -1.56 4.01 -7.98
N SER A 116 -2.23 5.10 -8.33
CA SER A 116 -3.01 5.18 -9.56
C SER A 116 -2.22 5.90 -10.65
N LEU A 117 -2.17 5.31 -11.83
CA LEU A 117 -1.49 5.87 -13.00
C LEU A 117 -2.48 6.36 -14.06
N ALA A 118 -3.76 6.47 -13.72
CA ALA A 118 -4.80 6.87 -14.69
C ALA A 118 -4.63 8.30 -15.18
N ALA A 119 -4.16 9.21 -14.32
CA ALA A 119 -3.94 10.60 -14.67
C ALA A 119 -2.51 10.82 -15.16
N THR A 120 -2.24 12.02 -15.71
CA THR A 120 -0.89 12.42 -16.15
C THR A 120 0.11 12.32 -15.01
N GLU A 121 -0.29 12.79 -13.81
CA GLU A 121 0.54 12.67 -12.61
C GLU A 121 0.07 11.46 -11.80
N PRO A 122 1.00 10.65 -11.29
CA PRO A 122 0.61 9.51 -10.44
C PRO A 122 0.00 10.02 -9.13
N ARG A 123 -1.00 9.30 -8.64
CA ARG A 123 -1.68 9.63 -7.38
C ARG A 123 -1.43 8.53 -6.37
N LEU A 124 -1.10 8.93 -5.16
CA LEU A 124 -0.94 8.00 -4.04
C LEU A 124 -2.06 8.27 -3.03
N GLY A 125 -2.94 7.31 -2.88
CA GLY A 125 -3.99 7.35 -1.86
C GLY A 125 -3.72 6.34 -0.77
N ALA A 126 -4.36 6.52 0.37
CA ALA A 126 -4.22 5.60 1.50
C ALA A 126 -5.55 5.44 2.21
N TRP A 127 -5.80 4.22 2.68
CA TRP A 127 -7.00 3.85 3.43
C TRP A 127 -6.60 2.91 4.57
N ARG A 128 -7.32 3.02 5.69
CA ARG A 128 -7.16 2.09 6.80
C ARG A 128 -8.31 1.09 6.75
N TRP A 129 -8.00 -0.19 6.83
CA TRP A 129 -9.03 -1.24 6.84
C TRP A 129 -9.55 -1.41 8.27
N THR A 130 -10.87 -1.23 8.47
CA THR A 130 -11.48 -1.33 9.80
C THR A 130 -11.82 -2.75 10.18
N GLY A 131 -11.76 -3.68 9.23
CA GLY A 131 -12.29 -5.03 9.36
C GLY A 131 -13.59 -5.19 8.59
N GLU A 132 -14.21 -4.09 8.18
CA GLU A 132 -15.47 -4.09 7.43
C GLU A 132 -15.44 -3.17 6.22
N THR A 133 -14.74 -2.04 6.33
CA THR A 133 -14.68 -1.03 5.27
C THR A 133 -13.35 -0.29 5.29
N PHE A 134 -13.08 0.45 4.23
CA PHE A 134 -11.92 1.33 4.15
C PHE A 134 -12.29 2.73 4.62
N GLU A 135 -11.44 3.30 5.48
CA GLU A 135 -11.52 4.71 5.88
C GLU A 135 -10.38 5.45 5.21
N GLU A 136 -10.71 6.47 4.44
CA GLU A 136 -9.69 7.25 3.73
C GLU A 136 -8.81 8.02 4.69
N LEU A 137 -7.50 8.05 4.39
CA LEU A 137 -6.51 8.83 5.11
C LEU A 137 -6.02 9.93 4.19
N SER A 138 -5.65 11.08 4.74
CA SER A 138 -4.95 12.08 3.95
C SER A 138 -3.47 11.67 3.87
N VAL A 139 -2.86 11.87 2.71
CA VAL A 139 -1.46 11.51 2.48
C VAL A 139 -0.63 12.78 2.42
N ARG A 140 0.43 12.83 3.21
CA ARG A 140 1.42 13.89 3.14
C ARG A 140 2.76 13.28 2.78
N VAL A 141 3.38 13.76 1.71
CA VAL A 141 4.71 13.33 1.29
C VAL A 141 5.73 14.29 1.89
N ASP A 142 6.69 13.73 2.58
CA ASP A 142 7.60 14.60 3.35
C ASP A 142 9.04 14.05 3.32
#